data_2e222e6b6299f82546bc264cd0340ffe
#
_entry.id   2e222e6b6299f82546bc264cd0340ffe
#
_cell.length_a   1.000
_cell.length_b   1.000
_cell.length_c   1.000
_cell.angle_alpha   90.00
_cell.angle_beta   90.00
_cell.angle_gamma   90.00
#
_symmetry.space_group_name_H-M   'P 1'
#
loop_
_entity.id
_entity.type
_entity.pdbx_description
1 polymer ?
#
loop_
_entity_poly.entity_id
_entity_poly.type
_entity_poly.pdbx_seq_one_letter_code
_entity_poly.pdbx_strand_id
1 'polypeptide(L)'
;MTAEDVKNRVMEHLAKLPYAMWENQFNLIDSHDAHRLHNNPAVHKEEHRGAVIFQFLLTGAASIYYGDEAEIDGTIETIEGCRYPMPWSKDIQTCEAYHLHRTMIRMKAEHKALSHGGMKFLYAQDNVVAIARFWEDEVFVGVISTSGREETIRLPLGAVGAVCPKGDTDVFGKTLEYKIQDANCIALTVKAHQSYFMECRVK
;
A
#
# COMPACT_ATOMS: atom_id res chain seq x y z
N MET A 1 -0.08 14.06 -10.50
CA MET A 1 -0.64 14.14 -9.13
C MET A 1 0.50 13.87 -8.18
N THR A 2 0.76 14.77 -7.24
CA THR A 2 1.84 14.62 -6.25
C THR A 2 1.40 13.73 -5.08
N ALA A 3 2.34 13.27 -4.25
CA ALA A 3 2.02 12.53 -3.02
C ALA A 3 1.17 13.37 -2.04
N GLU A 4 1.39 14.69 -2.01
CA GLU A 4 0.58 15.60 -1.21
C GLU A 4 -0.86 15.69 -1.73
N ASP A 5 -1.07 15.71 -3.05
CA ASP A 5 -2.41 15.66 -3.64
C ASP A 5 -3.15 14.38 -3.26
N VAL A 6 -2.45 13.23 -3.27
CA VAL A 6 -3.01 11.93 -2.84
C VAL A 6 -3.45 12.00 -1.39
N LYS A 7 -2.56 12.44 -0.49
CA LYS A 7 -2.88 12.61 0.93
C LYS A 7 -4.09 13.53 1.12
N ASN A 8 -4.08 14.69 0.48
CA ASN A 8 -5.15 15.67 0.64
C ASN A 8 -6.49 15.14 0.15
N ARG A 9 -6.55 14.47 -1.01
CA ARG A 9 -7.78 13.85 -1.52
C ARG A 9 -8.34 12.79 -0.58
N VAL A 10 -7.48 11.91 -0.07
CA VAL A 10 -7.91 10.88 0.90
C VAL A 10 -8.45 11.54 2.17
N MET A 11 -7.72 12.49 2.73
CA MET A 11 -8.13 13.15 3.97
C MET A 11 -9.37 14.03 3.80
N GLU A 12 -9.51 14.74 2.68
CA GLU A 12 -10.72 15.51 2.35
C GLU A 12 -11.95 14.61 2.17
N HIS A 13 -11.77 13.43 1.55
CA HIS A 13 -12.85 12.46 1.44
C HIS A 13 -13.29 11.98 2.82
N LEU A 14 -12.35 11.51 3.63
CA LEU A 14 -12.63 11.00 4.98
C LEU A 14 -13.22 12.08 5.89
N ALA A 15 -12.76 13.33 5.79
CA ALA A 15 -13.28 14.44 6.59
C ALA A 15 -14.76 14.76 6.34
N LYS A 16 -15.31 14.36 5.20
CA LYS A 16 -16.75 14.51 4.87
C LYS A 16 -17.62 13.42 5.46
N LEU A 17 -17.01 12.37 6.02
CA LEU A 17 -17.71 11.20 6.54
C LEU A 17 -17.69 11.19 8.07
N PRO A 18 -18.77 10.76 8.73
CA PRO A 18 -18.71 10.39 10.13
C PRO A 18 -17.61 9.32 10.35
N TYR A 19 -16.90 9.39 11.47
CA TYR A 19 -15.78 8.45 11.74
C TYR A 19 -16.19 6.97 11.63
N ALA A 20 -17.38 6.62 12.08
CA ALA A 20 -17.93 5.26 11.97
C ALA A 20 -18.08 4.77 10.51
N MET A 21 -18.07 5.67 9.52
CA MET A 21 -18.12 5.32 8.11
C MET A 21 -16.75 5.05 7.51
N TRP A 22 -15.66 5.40 8.19
CA TRP A 22 -14.30 5.19 7.70
C TRP A 22 -13.99 3.70 7.52
N GLU A 23 -14.45 2.85 8.42
CA GLU A 23 -14.27 1.40 8.36
C GLU A 23 -15.17 0.71 7.32
N ASN A 24 -16.17 1.43 6.80
CA ASN A 24 -17.12 0.92 5.81
C ASN A 24 -16.81 1.40 4.38
N GLN A 25 -15.61 1.94 4.13
CA GLN A 25 -15.17 2.28 2.78
C GLN A 25 -14.88 1.02 1.97
N PHE A 26 -15.08 1.11 0.67
CA PHE A 26 -14.82 0.03 -0.28
C PHE A 26 -13.73 0.49 -1.25
N ASN A 27 -12.51 0.09 -0.97
CA ASN A 27 -11.34 0.56 -1.70
C ASN A 27 -11.01 -0.39 -2.84
N LEU A 28 -10.95 0.09 -4.07
CA LEU A 28 -10.58 -0.67 -5.26
C LEU A 28 -9.51 0.08 -6.05
N ILE A 29 -8.66 -0.66 -6.75
CA ILE A 29 -7.62 -0.13 -7.64
C ILE A 29 -8.16 -0.03 -9.05
N ASP A 30 -8.81 -1.10 -9.50
CA ASP A 30 -9.39 -1.23 -10.83
C ASP A 30 -10.75 -1.93 -10.80
N SER A 31 -11.38 -2.06 -11.94
CA SER A 31 -12.69 -2.67 -12.10
C SER A 31 -12.90 -3.10 -13.55
N HIS A 32 -14.10 -3.60 -13.83
CA HIS A 32 -14.51 -3.90 -15.21
C HIS A 32 -14.59 -2.68 -16.15
N ASP A 33 -14.57 -1.46 -15.62
CA ASP A 33 -14.66 -0.20 -16.36
C ASP A 33 -13.34 0.61 -16.34
N ALA A 34 -12.26 0.03 -15.82
CA ALA A 34 -10.93 0.64 -15.78
C ALA A 34 -9.88 -0.35 -16.29
N HIS A 35 -8.76 0.16 -16.80
CA HIS A 35 -7.62 -0.70 -17.11
C HIS A 35 -7.21 -1.53 -15.90
N ARG A 36 -6.88 -2.80 -16.14
CA ARG A 36 -6.21 -3.61 -15.13
C ARG A 36 -4.93 -2.90 -14.68
N LEU A 37 -4.59 -2.99 -13.40
CA LEU A 37 -3.43 -2.30 -12.84
C LEU A 37 -2.16 -2.51 -13.67
N HIS A 38 -1.86 -3.75 -14.05
CA HIS A 38 -0.65 -4.09 -14.81
C HIS A 38 -0.72 -3.73 -16.31
N ASN A 39 -1.89 -3.40 -16.84
CA ASN A 39 -2.08 -2.89 -18.19
C ASN A 39 -2.25 -1.37 -18.24
N ASN A 40 -2.26 -0.70 -17.09
CA ASN A 40 -2.41 0.74 -17.04
C ASN A 40 -1.10 1.42 -17.50
N PRO A 41 -1.10 2.14 -18.64
CA PRO A 41 0.13 2.73 -19.18
C PRO A 41 0.71 3.85 -18.32
N ALA A 42 -0.07 4.35 -17.37
CA ALA A 42 0.38 5.39 -16.43
C ALA A 42 1.07 4.84 -15.17
N VAL A 43 1.13 3.50 -15.01
CA VAL A 43 1.70 2.85 -13.82
C VAL A 43 2.91 2.03 -14.21
N HIS A 44 4.06 2.36 -13.63
CA HIS A 44 5.27 1.58 -13.82
C HIS A 44 5.13 0.20 -13.16
N LYS A 45 5.66 -0.86 -13.80
CA LYS A 45 5.51 -2.24 -13.29
C LYS A 45 5.97 -2.38 -11.83
N GLU A 46 7.08 -1.76 -11.47
CA GLU A 46 7.62 -1.81 -10.11
C GLU A 46 6.70 -1.16 -9.06
N GLU A 47 5.75 -0.31 -9.49
CA GLU A 47 4.82 0.40 -8.63
C GLU A 47 3.55 -0.40 -8.31
N HIS A 48 3.30 -1.53 -9.02
CA HIS A 48 2.10 -2.36 -8.78
C HIS A 48 2.02 -2.82 -7.32
N ARG A 49 3.15 -3.22 -6.74
CA ARG A 49 3.24 -3.57 -5.31
C ARG A 49 2.78 -2.42 -4.43
N GLY A 50 3.25 -1.21 -4.73
CA GLY A 50 2.89 0.01 -3.98
C GLY A 50 1.40 0.30 -4.03
N ALA A 51 0.76 0.13 -5.19
CA ALA A 51 -0.67 0.33 -5.34
C ALA A 51 -1.48 -0.64 -4.46
N VAL A 52 -1.11 -1.92 -4.45
CA VAL A 52 -1.76 -2.93 -3.58
C VAL A 52 -1.52 -2.62 -2.10
N ILE A 53 -0.27 -2.32 -1.69
CA ILE A 53 0.02 -1.93 -0.30
C ILE A 53 -0.83 -0.71 0.11
N PHE A 54 -0.91 0.31 -0.76
CA PHE A 54 -1.70 1.52 -0.51
C PHE A 54 -3.18 1.18 -0.28
N GLN A 55 -3.78 0.34 -1.14
CA GLN A 55 -5.17 -0.10 -1.04
C GLN A 55 -5.46 -0.73 0.34
N PHE A 56 -4.57 -1.61 0.82
CA PHE A 56 -4.75 -2.29 2.08
C PHE A 56 -4.48 -1.42 3.32
N LEU A 57 -3.72 -0.34 3.16
CA LEU A 57 -3.46 0.63 4.23
C LEU A 57 -4.61 1.62 4.43
N LEU A 58 -5.46 1.82 3.44
CA LEU A 58 -6.65 2.64 3.62
C LEU A 58 -7.63 1.99 4.60
N THR A 59 -8.39 2.83 5.30
CA THR A 59 -9.50 2.36 6.15
C THR A 59 -10.59 1.72 5.31
N GLY A 60 -11.27 0.70 5.84
CA GLY A 60 -12.31 -0.03 5.13
C GLY A 60 -11.83 -1.31 4.46
N ALA A 61 -12.67 -1.89 3.61
CA ALA A 61 -12.41 -3.13 2.90
C ALA A 61 -11.55 -2.89 1.64
N ALA A 62 -10.51 -3.69 1.45
CA ALA A 62 -9.81 -3.77 0.18
C ALA A 62 -10.59 -4.69 -0.77
N SER A 63 -11.09 -4.13 -1.86
CA SER A 63 -11.80 -4.89 -2.89
C SER A 63 -10.85 -5.25 -4.01
N ILE A 64 -10.57 -6.53 -4.14
CA ILE A 64 -9.73 -7.05 -5.22
C ILE A 64 -10.65 -7.42 -6.38
N TYR A 65 -10.43 -6.81 -7.53
CA TYR A 65 -11.14 -7.23 -8.72
C TYR A 65 -10.59 -8.58 -9.18
N TYR A 66 -11.48 -9.53 -9.52
CA TYR A 66 -11.08 -10.91 -9.84
C TYR A 66 -9.99 -10.93 -10.91
N GLY A 67 -8.97 -11.70 -10.69
CA GLY A 67 -7.87 -11.90 -11.62
C GLY A 67 -6.68 -10.96 -11.45
N ASP A 68 -6.74 -9.94 -10.58
CA ASP A 68 -5.59 -9.10 -10.27
C ASP A 68 -4.48 -9.94 -9.64
N GLU A 69 -4.87 -10.92 -8.80
CA GLU A 69 -3.97 -11.91 -8.20
C GLU A 69 -3.34 -12.87 -9.22
N ALA A 70 -3.94 -12.98 -10.41
CA ALA A 70 -3.48 -13.83 -11.51
C ALA A 70 -2.84 -13.04 -12.67
N GLU A 71 -2.74 -11.71 -12.52
CA GLU A 71 -2.26 -10.79 -13.55
C GLU A 71 -3.03 -10.99 -14.88
N ILE A 72 -4.38 -11.03 -14.81
CA ILE A 72 -5.23 -11.11 -16.00
C ILE A 72 -5.12 -9.81 -16.78
N ASP A 73 -4.85 -9.91 -18.08
CA ASP A 73 -4.90 -8.78 -19.00
C ASP A 73 -6.30 -8.15 -19.09
N GLY A 74 -6.33 -6.87 -19.38
CA GLY A 74 -7.57 -6.16 -19.63
C GLY A 74 -7.37 -4.66 -19.80
N THR A 75 -7.86 -4.15 -20.91
CA THR A 75 -7.90 -2.72 -21.21
C THR A 75 -9.29 -2.32 -21.65
N ILE A 76 -9.67 -1.08 -21.42
CA ILE A 76 -10.99 -0.56 -21.79
C ILE A 76 -11.16 -0.38 -23.29
N GLU A 77 -10.09 -0.48 -24.08
CA GLU A 77 -10.11 -0.33 -25.54
C GLU A 77 -10.51 -1.60 -26.29
N THR A 78 -10.50 -2.76 -25.62
CA THR A 78 -10.90 -4.03 -26.23
C THR A 78 -12.41 -4.27 -26.10
N ILE A 79 -12.99 -5.13 -26.95
CA ILE A 79 -14.42 -5.49 -26.88
C ILE A 79 -14.73 -6.20 -25.56
N GLU A 80 -13.85 -7.09 -25.12
CA GLU A 80 -13.94 -7.79 -23.84
C GLU A 80 -13.74 -6.84 -22.65
N GLY A 81 -13.04 -5.74 -22.88
CA GLY A 81 -12.67 -4.79 -21.84
C GLY A 81 -11.83 -5.47 -20.77
N CYS A 82 -12.17 -5.24 -19.52
CA CYS A 82 -11.48 -5.85 -18.37
C CYS A 82 -12.19 -7.09 -17.83
N ARG A 83 -12.93 -7.85 -18.68
CA ARG A 83 -13.79 -8.98 -18.29
C ARG A 83 -13.31 -10.34 -18.81
N TYR A 84 -12.02 -10.50 -19.10
CA TYR A 84 -11.46 -11.80 -19.49
C TYR A 84 -11.69 -12.85 -18.41
N PRO A 85 -11.92 -14.13 -18.80
CA PRO A 85 -12.15 -15.21 -17.84
C PRO A 85 -10.88 -15.52 -17.03
N MET A 86 -11.08 -16.04 -15.81
CA MET A 86 -9.96 -16.53 -14.99
C MET A 86 -9.16 -17.62 -15.73
N PRO A 87 -7.82 -17.54 -15.71
CA PRO A 87 -6.95 -18.51 -16.37
C PRO A 87 -6.79 -19.79 -15.53
N TRP A 88 -7.88 -20.55 -15.32
CA TRP A 88 -7.90 -21.75 -14.48
C TRP A 88 -6.90 -22.84 -14.87
N SER A 89 -6.37 -22.80 -16.10
CA SER A 89 -5.31 -23.69 -16.57
C SER A 89 -3.91 -23.28 -16.10
N LYS A 90 -3.74 -22.03 -15.62
CA LYS A 90 -2.47 -21.51 -15.11
C LYS A 90 -2.39 -21.78 -13.61
N ASP A 91 -1.22 -22.20 -13.13
CA ASP A 91 -0.96 -22.21 -11.69
C ASP A 91 -0.72 -20.79 -11.19
N ILE A 92 -1.78 -20.13 -10.78
CA ILE A 92 -1.73 -18.74 -10.31
C ILE A 92 -0.90 -18.59 -9.03
N GLN A 93 -0.68 -19.67 -8.27
CA GLN A 93 0.13 -19.64 -7.06
C GLN A 93 1.61 -19.37 -7.34
N THR A 94 2.04 -19.46 -8.60
CA THR A 94 3.39 -19.08 -9.03
C THR A 94 3.53 -17.58 -9.33
N CYS A 95 2.42 -16.83 -9.38
CA CYS A 95 2.42 -15.40 -9.68
C CYS A 95 2.87 -14.58 -8.46
N GLU A 96 3.72 -13.57 -8.68
CA GLU A 96 4.13 -12.64 -7.62
C GLU A 96 2.92 -11.88 -7.06
N ALA A 97 1.98 -11.48 -7.94
CA ALA A 97 0.76 -10.80 -7.55
C ALA A 97 -0.11 -11.65 -6.60
N TYR A 98 -0.19 -12.98 -6.82
CA TYR A 98 -0.90 -13.88 -5.92
C TYR A 98 -0.31 -13.86 -4.51
N HIS A 99 1.02 -13.96 -4.40
CA HIS A 99 1.69 -13.92 -3.11
C HIS A 99 1.54 -12.57 -2.40
N LEU A 100 1.58 -11.49 -3.16
CA LEU A 100 1.37 -10.13 -2.65
C LEU A 100 -0.04 -9.99 -2.05
N HIS A 101 -1.09 -10.30 -2.83
CA HIS A 101 -2.48 -10.20 -2.37
C HIS A 101 -2.74 -11.13 -1.18
N ARG A 102 -2.31 -12.39 -1.26
CA ARG A 102 -2.46 -13.36 -0.17
C ARG A 102 -1.83 -12.87 1.13
N THR A 103 -0.63 -12.30 1.05
CA THR A 103 0.07 -11.76 2.22
C THR A 103 -0.69 -10.58 2.80
N MET A 104 -1.10 -9.60 1.97
CA MET A 104 -1.84 -8.43 2.44
C MET A 104 -3.21 -8.79 3.03
N ILE A 105 -3.93 -9.74 2.44
CA ILE A 105 -5.19 -10.28 2.97
C ILE A 105 -4.97 -10.86 4.36
N ARG A 106 -3.96 -11.73 4.51
CA ARG A 106 -3.62 -12.36 5.80
C ARG A 106 -3.26 -11.31 6.84
N MET A 107 -2.36 -10.39 6.50
CA MET A 107 -1.96 -9.30 7.39
C MET A 107 -3.17 -8.48 7.87
N LYS A 108 -4.08 -8.12 6.96
CA LYS A 108 -5.27 -7.35 7.33
C LYS A 108 -6.25 -8.15 8.20
N ALA A 109 -6.33 -9.47 8.02
CA ALA A 109 -7.18 -10.34 8.83
C ALA A 109 -6.62 -10.61 10.23
N GLU A 110 -5.30 -10.76 10.34
CA GLU A 110 -4.61 -11.13 11.58
C GLU A 110 -4.30 -9.93 12.51
N HIS A 111 -4.20 -8.70 11.95
CA HIS A 111 -3.76 -7.51 12.68
C HIS A 111 -4.86 -6.45 12.81
N LYS A 112 -5.21 -6.11 14.05
CA LYS A 112 -6.21 -5.07 14.34
C LYS A 112 -5.77 -3.69 13.86
N ALA A 113 -4.47 -3.39 13.89
CA ALA A 113 -3.95 -2.15 13.33
C ALA A 113 -4.37 -1.95 11.86
N LEU A 114 -4.40 -3.02 11.06
CA LEU A 114 -4.74 -2.96 9.64
C LEU A 114 -6.25 -3.05 9.37
N SER A 115 -7.01 -3.77 10.20
CA SER A 115 -8.46 -3.92 10.04
C SER A 115 -9.23 -2.73 10.66
N HIS A 116 -8.98 -2.39 11.93
CA HIS A 116 -9.74 -1.40 12.71
C HIS A 116 -8.91 -0.20 13.20
N GLY A 117 -7.57 -0.28 13.09
CA GLY A 117 -6.66 0.70 13.66
C GLY A 117 -6.75 2.09 13.04
N GLY A 118 -6.21 3.06 13.75
CA GLY A 118 -6.04 4.42 13.25
C GLY A 118 -5.17 4.48 11.99
N MET A 119 -5.38 5.50 11.18
CA MET A 119 -4.60 5.76 9.97
C MET A 119 -3.96 7.14 10.06
N LYS A 120 -2.67 7.24 9.73
CA LYS A 120 -1.97 8.54 9.70
C LYS A 120 -0.96 8.57 8.57
N PHE A 121 -0.99 9.66 7.78
CA PHE A 121 0.10 9.96 6.86
C PHE A 121 1.29 10.48 7.66
N LEU A 122 2.44 9.80 7.54
CA LEU A 122 3.70 10.19 8.16
C LEU A 122 4.57 11.04 7.22
N TYR A 123 4.41 10.83 5.92
CA TYR A 123 5.13 11.55 4.88
C TYR A 123 4.26 11.66 3.62
N ALA A 124 4.31 12.78 2.94
CA ALA A 124 3.67 12.97 1.64
C ALA A 124 4.32 14.17 0.96
N GLN A 125 5.38 13.93 0.20
CA GLN A 125 6.09 14.96 -0.58
C GLN A 125 6.54 14.36 -1.91
N ASP A 126 6.58 15.17 -2.94
CA ASP A 126 6.98 14.80 -4.29
C ASP A 126 6.24 13.56 -4.80
N ASN A 127 6.92 12.44 -4.91
CA ASN A 127 6.40 11.18 -5.41
C ASN A 127 6.46 10.05 -4.37
N VAL A 128 6.62 10.38 -3.07
CA VAL A 128 6.66 9.40 -1.98
C VAL A 128 5.59 9.71 -0.95
N VAL A 129 4.82 8.69 -0.60
CA VAL A 129 3.85 8.74 0.49
C VAL A 129 4.17 7.65 1.52
N ALA A 130 4.04 7.97 2.81
CA ALA A 130 4.11 6.98 3.87
C ALA A 130 2.87 7.06 4.76
N ILE A 131 2.22 5.92 4.95
CA ILE A 131 1.00 5.76 5.75
C ILE A 131 1.28 4.77 6.87
N ALA A 132 0.93 5.15 8.09
CA ALA A 132 0.91 4.26 9.23
C ALA A 132 -0.51 3.79 9.54
N ARG A 133 -0.63 2.52 9.93
CA ARG A 133 -1.77 1.93 10.62
C ARG A 133 -1.33 1.52 12.02
N PHE A 134 -2.12 1.83 13.03
CA PHE A 134 -1.73 1.59 14.43
C PHE A 134 -2.94 1.23 15.29
N TRP A 135 -2.72 0.29 16.21
CA TRP A 135 -3.68 -0.14 17.21
C TRP A 135 -2.91 -0.73 18.40
N GLU A 136 -3.10 -0.17 19.61
CA GLU A 136 -2.41 -0.62 20.83
C GLU A 136 -0.89 -0.77 20.62
N ASP A 137 -0.38 -1.99 20.60
CA ASP A 137 1.04 -2.34 20.44
C ASP A 137 1.42 -2.75 19.00
N GLU A 138 0.50 -2.61 18.06
CA GLU A 138 0.74 -2.88 16.64
C GLU A 138 0.93 -1.58 15.85
N VAL A 139 2.01 -1.47 15.11
CA VAL A 139 2.24 -0.38 14.15
C VAL A 139 2.79 -0.95 12.85
N PHE A 140 2.11 -0.67 11.76
CA PHE A 140 2.55 -0.96 10.40
C PHE A 140 2.71 0.33 9.60
N VAL A 141 3.76 0.39 8.78
CA VAL A 141 4.02 1.53 7.90
C VAL A 141 4.23 1.04 6.48
N GLY A 142 3.43 1.55 5.57
CA GLY A 142 3.70 1.40 4.14
C GLY A 142 4.32 2.68 3.59
N VAL A 143 5.39 2.50 2.82
CA VAL A 143 6.05 3.57 2.06
C VAL A 143 5.89 3.25 0.60
N ILE A 144 5.24 4.12 -0.14
CA ILE A 144 4.92 3.95 -1.55
C ILE A 144 5.63 5.04 -2.34
N SER A 145 6.43 4.66 -3.33
CA SER A 145 7.15 5.59 -4.18
C SER A 145 6.83 5.37 -5.65
N THR A 146 6.51 6.48 -6.33
CA THR A 146 6.47 6.57 -7.79
C THR A 146 7.62 7.43 -8.32
N SER A 147 8.64 7.66 -7.48
CA SER A 147 9.85 8.38 -7.88
C SER A 147 10.74 7.52 -8.77
N GLY A 148 11.18 8.08 -9.90
CA GLY A 148 12.17 7.43 -10.78
C GLY A 148 13.61 7.51 -10.25
N ARG A 149 13.84 7.99 -9.04
CA ARG A 149 15.15 8.11 -8.39
C ARG A 149 15.11 7.64 -6.95
N GLU A 150 16.26 7.31 -6.39
CA GLU A 150 16.42 7.05 -4.97
C GLU A 150 16.26 8.34 -4.16
N GLU A 151 15.53 8.24 -3.05
CA GLU A 151 15.28 9.35 -2.14
C GLU A 151 15.50 8.92 -0.68
N THR A 152 15.97 9.80 0.15
CA THR A 152 16.01 9.58 1.60
C THR A 152 14.91 10.42 2.26
N ILE A 153 13.97 9.75 2.89
CA ILE A 153 12.84 10.40 3.56
C ILE A 153 12.98 10.31 5.08
N ARG A 154 12.43 11.30 5.77
CA ARG A 154 12.37 11.33 7.22
C ARG A 154 10.99 10.85 7.68
N LEU A 155 10.95 9.73 8.41
CA LEU A 155 9.72 9.14 8.96
C LEU A 155 9.61 9.39 10.46
N PRO A 156 8.65 10.22 10.89
CA PRO A 156 8.42 10.51 12.30
C PRO A 156 7.60 9.39 12.97
N LEU A 157 8.20 8.22 13.18
CA LEU A 157 7.54 7.03 13.72
C LEU A 157 6.97 7.27 15.14
N GLY A 158 7.58 8.16 15.92
CA GLY A 158 7.07 8.56 17.23
C GLY A 158 5.67 9.19 17.20
N ALA A 159 5.23 9.71 16.04
CA ALA A 159 3.88 10.26 15.86
C ALA A 159 2.77 9.20 15.92
N VAL A 160 3.15 7.92 15.90
CA VAL A 160 2.26 6.75 16.05
C VAL A 160 2.76 5.77 17.12
N GLY A 161 3.61 6.24 18.05
CA GLY A 161 4.13 5.43 19.16
C GLY A 161 5.23 4.44 18.81
N ALA A 162 5.72 4.44 17.57
CA ALA A 162 6.76 3.52 17.13
C ALA A 162 8.17 4.13 17.20
N VAL A 163 9.18 3.27 17.21
CA VAL A 163 10.60 3.65 17.35
C VAL A 163 11.39 3.36 16.08
N CYS A 164 11.29 2.14 15.57
CA CYS A 164 12.02 1.67 14.39
C CYS A 164 11.30 0.47 13.78
N PRO A 165 11.64 0.02 12.55
CA PRO A 165 11.22 -1.27 12.03
C PRO A 165 11.59 -2.43 12.94
N LYS A 166 10.82 -3.50 12.97
CA LYS A 166 11.10 -4.71 13.78
C LYS A 166 12.33 -5.49 13.29
N GLY A 167 12.71 -5.33 12.04
CA GLY A 167 13.84 -6.02 11.41
C GLY A 167 14.49 -5.18 10.33
N ASP A 168 15.47 -5.79 9.65
CA ASP A 168 16.21 -5.18 8.54
C ASP A 168 15.57 -5.46 7.18
N THR A 169 14.41 -6.13 7.17
CA THR A 169 13.60 -6.39 5.97
C THR A 169 12.16 -5.99 6.19
N ASP A 170 11.47 -5.66 5.13
CA ASP A 170 10.04 -5.47 5.14
C ASP A 170 9.28 -6.83 5.19
N VAL A 171 7.95 -6.79 5.29
CA VAL A 171 7.07 -7.98 5.35
C VAL A 171 7.26 -8.92 4.15
N PHE A 172 7.76 -8.42 3.02
CA PHE A 172 8.01 -9.17 1.79
C PHE A 172 9.48 -9.56 1.60
N GLY A 173 10.32 -9.37 2.62
CA GLY A 173 11.74 -9.72 2.61
C GLY A 173 12.65 -8.71 1.88
N LYS A 174 12.13 -7.53 1.51
CA LYS A 174 12.99 -6.46 0.94
C LYS A 174 13.82 -5.80 2.04
N THR A 175 15.11 -5.64 1.78
CA THR A 175 16.03 -4.95 2.71
C THR A 175 15.61 -3.50 2.93
N LEU A 176 15.58 -3.10 4.18
CA LEU A 176 15.31 -1.73 4.63
C LEU A 176 16.65 -1.04 4.93
N GLU A 177 16.97 -0.01 4.18
CA GLU A 177 18.14 0.82 4.40
C GLU A 177 17.72 2.06 5.21
N TYR A 178 17.88 2.01 6.53
CA TYR A 178 17.49 3.11 7.40
C TYR A 178 18.53 3.45 8.46
N LYS A 179 18.45 4.67 8.98
CA LYS A 179 19.25 5.14 10.12
C LYS A 179 18.33 5.78 11.16
N ILE A 180 18.49 5.41 12.41
CA ILE A 180 17.80 6.09 13.51
C ILE A 180 18.43 7.48 13.66
N GLN A 181 17.61 8.52 13.54
CA GLN A 181 18.04 9.91 13.68
C GLN A 181 17.88 10.40 15.14
N ASP A 182 16.75 10.02 15.73
CA ASP A 182 16.43 10.31 17.14
C ASP A 182 15.42 9.28 17.66
N ALA A 183 15.01 9.41 18.92
CA ALA A 183 14.09 8.46 19.58
C ALA A 183 12.70 8.35 18.91
N ASN A 184 12.37 9.21 17.96
CA ASN A 184 11.04 9.32 17.34
C ASN A 184 11.08 9.30 15.81
N CYS A 185 12.26 9.22 15.21
CA CYS A 185 12.42 9.42 13.78
C CYS A 185 13.52 8.55 13.17
N ILE A 186 13.24 8.03 11.98
CA ILE A 186 14.24 7.36 11.14
C ILE A 186 14.41 8.11 9.82
N ALA A 187 15.61 8.01 9.22
CA ALA A 187 15.85 8.31 7.82
C ALA A 187 15.83 6.98 7.05
N LEU A 188 14.90 6.84 6.11
CA LEU A 188 14.75 5.65 5.27
C LEU A 188 15.15 5.99 3.85
N THR A 189 16.01 5.16 3.25
CA THR A 189 16.33 5.21 1.82
C THR A 189 15.26 4.46 1.03
N VAL A 190 14.61 5.16 0.12
CA VAL A 190 13.57 4.62 -0.78
C VAL A 190 14.13 4.56 -2.18
N LYS A 191 14.31 3.36 -2.72
CA LYS A 191 14.83 3.15 -4.08
C LYS A 191 13.80 3.55 -5.14
N ALA A 192 14.26 3.86 -6.34
CA ALA A 192 13.39 4.24 -7.47
C ALA A 192 12.27 3.22 -7.68
N HIS A 193 11.03 3.69 -7.79
CA HIS A 193 9.80 2.90 -7.99
C HIS A 193 9.57 1.80 -6.93
N GLN A 194 10.30 1.81 -5.81
CA GLN A 194 10.17 0.77 -4.79
C GLN A 194 9.19 1.18 -3.68
N SER A 195 8.45 0.19 -3.21
CA SER A 195 7.55 0.34 -2.08
C SER A 195 7.90 -0.68 -1.01
N TYR A 196 7.67 -0.29 0.26
CA TYR A 196 7.99 -1.09 1.43
C TYR A 196 6.78 -1.18 2.34
N PHE A 197 6.62 -2.33 3.00
CA PHE A 197 5.61 -2.52 4.03
C PHE A 197 6.27 -3.12 5.26
N MET A 198 6.38 -2.35 6.33
CA MET A 198 7.14 -2.72 7.52
C MET A 198 6.27 -2.75 8.77
N GLU A 199 6.53 -3.73 9.61
CA GLU A 199 6.07 -3.75 10.99
C GLU A 199 7.07 -3.00 11.88
N CYS A 200 6.60 -2.18 12.80
CA CYS A 200 7.45 -1.35 13.66
C CYS A 200 7.38 -1.78 15.12
N ARG A 201 8.49 -1.57 15.84
CA ARG A 201 8.54 -1.72 17.31
C ARG A 201 7.85 -0.53 17.94
N VAL A 202 6.97 -0.80 18.89
CA VAL A 202 6.33 0.20 19.75
C VAL A 202 7.22 0.46 20.98
N LYS A 203 7.07 1.64 21.58
CA LYS A 203 7.81 2.04 22.80
C LYS A 203 7.41 1.19 23.99
#